data_5fe75b86f3716e1cb71f621b1e1f7e22
#
_entry.id   5fe75b86f3716e1cb71f621b1e1f7e22
#
_cell.length_a   1.000
_cell.length_b   1.000
_cell.length_c   1.000
_cell.angle_alpha   90.00
_cell.angle_beta   90.00
_cell.angle_gamma   90.00
#
_symmetry.space_group_name_H-M   'P 1'
#
loop_
_entity.id
_entity.type
_entity.pdbx_description
1 polymer ?
#
loop_
_entity_poly.entity_id
_entity_poly.type
_entity_poly.pdbx_seq_one_letter_code
_entity_poly.pdbx_strand_id
1 'polypeptide(L)'
;MALKNAPDLTQRPPRSPRVRLGGFVILPRLLDKGRATVAGKQGEYHFDCPMDQRFLTFVGVGADALKKQLAAGKGDGEILQWIDKNAKHKRTEAEIVAWSAHCELRAPADTESREFFHEEHVKLAPKREDIATWFDLLDLDDYVTFGGKA
;
A
#
# COMPACT_ATOMS: atom_id res chain seq x y z
N MET A 1 -3.13 23.30 -9.08
CA MET A 1 -2.30 22.72 -10.17
C MET A 1 -2.48 21.20 -10.15
N ALA A 2 -2.79 20.62 -11.28
CA ALA A 2 -2.94 19.16 -11.36
C ALA A 2 -1.58 18.46 -11.17
N LEU A 3 -1.53 17.41 -10.34
CA LEU A 3 -0.34 16.60 -10.16
C LEU A 3 -0.12 15.77 -11.44
N LYS A 4 0.97 16.04 -12.14
CA LYS A 4 1.30 15.35 -13.40
C LYS A 4 1.59 13.86 -13.21
N ASN A 5 1.98 13.45 -12.00
CA ASN A 5 2.35 12.07 -11.69
C ASN A 5 1.29 11.34 -10.87
N ALA A 6 0.08 11.89 -10.73
CA ALA A 6 -1.00 11.22 -10.00
C ALA A 6 -1.63 10.12 -10.88
N PRO A 7 -1.66 8.87 -10.41
CA PRO A 7 -2.38 7.81 -11.13
C PRO A 7 -3.89 8.01 -11.01
N ASP A 8 -4.61 7.58 -12.03
CA ASP A 8 -6.06 7.52 -11.99
C ASP A 8 -6.49 6.12 -11.52
N LEU A 9 -6.82 6.00 -10.24
CA LEU A 9 -7.19 4.73 -9.62
C LEU A 9 -8.65 4.33 -9.89
N THR A 10 -9.37 5.09 -10.72
CA THR A 10 -10.63 4.66 -11.30
C THR A 10 -10.42 3.80 -12.55
N GLN A 11 -9.22 3.84 -13.13
CA GLN A 11 -8.86 3.16 -14.38
C GLN A 11 -7.86 2.02 -14.19
N ARG A 12 -7.07 2.06 -13.14
CA ARG A 12 -6.06 1.05 -12.84
C ARG A 12 -5.79 0.99 -11.33
N PRO A 13 -5.26 -0.13 -10.81
CA PRO A 13 -4.91 -0.20 -9.39
C PRO A 13 -3.65 0.60 -9.09
N PRO A 14 -3.44 0.96 -7.80
CA PRO A 14 -2.12 1.40 -7.36
C PRO A 14 -1.12 0.25 -7.49
N ARG A 15 0.16 0.57 -7.37
CA ARG A 15 1.19 -0.48 -7.37
C ARG A 15 0.89 -1.53 -6.30
N SER A 16 1.27 -2.77 -6.57
CA SER A 16 1.10 -3.87 -5.62
C SER A 16 1.76 -3.54 -4.28
N PRO A 17 1.19 -3.99 -3.15
CA PRO A 17 1.84 -3.80 -1.86
C PRO A 17 3.21 -4.48 -1.76
N ARG A 18 3.52 -5.42 -2.66
CA ARG A 18 4.82 -6.12 -2.74
C ARG A 18 5.94 -5.27 -3.33
N VAL A 19 5.61 -4.24 -4.09
CA VAL A 19 6.61 -3.37 -4.72
C VAL A 19 7.34 -2.59 -3.63
N ARG A 20 8.67 -2.56 -3.72
CA ARG A 20 9.54 -1.91 -2.73
C ARG A 20 10.11 -0.60 -3.25
N LEU A 21 10.25 0.35 -2.33
CA LEU A 21 10.99 1.60 -2.54
C LEU A 21 11.87 1.81 -1.31
N GLY A 22 13.18 1.94 -1.53
CA GLY A 22 14.13 2.00 -0.41
C GLY A 22 14.12 0.75 0.48
N GLY A 23 13.70 -0.40 -0.06
CA GLY A 23 13.51 -1.64 0.67
C GLY A 23 12.16 -1.79 1.38
N PHE A 24 11.36 -0.74 1.44
CA PHE A 24 10.04 -0.76 2.08
C PHE A 24 8.96 -1.27 1.13
N VAL A 25 8.30 -2.38 1.49
CA VAL A 25 7.02 -2.77 0.89
C VAL A 25 5.93 -1.78 1.29
N ILE A 26 4.79 -1.80 0.64
CA ILE A 26 3.65 -0.92 0.92
C ILE A 26 3.89 0.52 0.43
N LEU A 27 5.09 1.06 0.58
CA LEU A 27 5.37 2.47 0.32
C LEU A 27 4.97 2.93 -1.09
N PRO A 28 5.34 2.26 -2.19
CA PRO A 28 4.90 2.68 -3.51
C PRO A 28 3.38 2.75 -3.66
N ARG A 29 2.66 1.76 -3.12
CA ARG A 29 1.19 1.72 -3.12
C ARG A 29 0.60 2.89 -2.34
N LEU A 30 1.14 3.17 -1.16
CA LEU A 30 0.74 4.29 -0.32
C LEU A 30 0.93 5.62 -1.05
N LEU A 31 2.06 5.81 -1.74
CA LEU A 31 2.33 7.02 -2.52
C LEU A 31 1.36 7.17 -3.68
N ASP A 32 1.05 6.10 -4.39
CA ASP A 32 0.07 6.12 -5.49
C ASP A 32 -1.31 6.53 -4.98
N LYS A 33 -1.76 5.95 -3.88
CA LYS A 33 -3.06 6.31 -3.26
C LYS A 33 -3.06 7.75 -2.77
N GLY A 34 -1.98 8.21 -2.16
CA GLY A 34 -1.85 9.57 -1.69
C GLY A 34 -1.91 10.59 -2.83
N ARG A 35 -1.18 10.35 -3.91
CA ARG A 35 -1.20 11.21 -5.11
C ARG A 35 -2.57 11.23 -5.75
N ALA A 36 -3.20 10.09 -5.89
CA ALA A 36 -4.55 9.98 -6.43
C ALA A 36 -5.57 10.72 -5.57
N THR A 37 -5.45 10.60 -4.24
CA THR A 37 -6.34 11.30 -3.30
C THR A 37 -6.22 12.82 -3.44
N VAL A 38 -4.98 13.33 -3.52
CA VAL A 38 -4.74 14.77 -3.75
C VAL A 38 -5.35 15.25 -5.07
N ALA A 39 -5.31 14.41 -6.10
CA ALA A 39 -5.84 14.72 -7.42
C ALA A 39 -7.35 14.42 -7.60
N GLY A 40 -8.02 13.88 -6.57
CA GLY A 40 -9.43 13.48 -6.66
C GLY A 40 -9.68 12.26 -7.54
N LYS A 41 -8.67 11.39 -7.71
CA LYS A 41 -8.69 10.23 -8.61
C LYS A 41 -8.51 8.89 -7.87
N GLN A 42 -8.78 8.87 -6.57
CA GLN A 42 -8.53 7.69 -5.72
C GLN A 42 -9.50 6.53 -5.98
N GLY A 43 -10.67 6.78 -6.59
CA GLY A 43 -11.69 5.74 -6.77
C GLY A 43 -12.10 5.12 -5.44
N GLU A 44 -12.09 3.79 -5.39
CA GLU A 44 -12.44 3.02 -4.17
C GLU A 44 -11.27 2.84 -3.19
N TYR A 45 -10.08 3.38 -3.51
CA TYR A 45 -8.91 3.24 -2.66
C TYR A 45 -8.86 4.32 -1.59
N HIS A 46 -8.30 3.97 -0.43
CA HIS A 46 -8.21 4.85 0.73
C HIS A 46 -6.76 5.09 1.15
N PHE A 47 -6.35 6.35 1.16
CA PHE A 47 -5.09 6.78 1.75
C PHE A 47 -5.24 6.80 3.28
N ASP A 48 -4.16 6.46 3.97
CA ASP A 48 -4.11 6.36 5.44
C ASP A 48 -4.99 5.22 6.00
N CYS A 49 -5.03 4.10 5.29
CA CYS A 49 -5.70 2.89 5.76
C CYS A 49 -4.84 2.13 6.78
N PRO A 50 -5.37 1.10 7.47
CA PRO A 50 -4.61 0.33 8.44
C PRO A 50 -3.29 -0.25 7.89
N MET A 51 -3.24 -0.65 6.62
CA MET A 51 -2.01 -1.12 5.99
C MET A 51 -0.99 0.02 5.82
N ASP A 52 -1.43 1.19 5.40
CA ASP A 52 -0.56 2.37 5.29
C ASP A 52 0.01 2.74 6.66
N GLN A 53 -0.80 2.63 7.72
CA GLN A 53 -0.36 2.91 9.09
C GLN A 53 0.74 1.96 9.56
N ARG A 54 0.83 0.76 9.03
CA ARG A 54 1.97 -0.14 9.34
C ARG A 54 3.29 0.48 8.93
N PHE A 55 3.35 1.04 7.73
CA PHE A 55 4.54 1.76 7.27
C PHE A 55 4.76 3.05 8.06
N LEU A 56 3.74 3.89 8.16
CA LEU A 56 3.83 5.19 8.81
C LEU A 56 4.27 5.07 10.27
N THR A 57 3.75 4.10 10.99
CA THR A 57 4.12 3.82 12.38
C THR A 57 5.55 3.28 12.48
N PHE A 58 5.94 2.41 11.56
CA PHE A 58 7.28 1.82 11.55
C PHE A 58 8.38 2.88 11.42
N VAL A 59 8.18 3.86 10.55
CA VAL A 59 9.16 4.96 10.37
C VAL A 59 8.86 6.19 11.22
N GLY A 60 7.69 6.30 11.80
CA GLY A 60 7.30 7.45 12.63
C GLY A 60 7.09 8.71 11.81
N VAL A 61 6.26 8.63 10.75
CA VAL A 61 5.87 9.75 9.90
C VAL A 61 4.34 9.87 9.92
N GLY A 62 3.84 11.10 10.01
CA GLY A 62 2.40 11.36 9.97
C GLY A 62 1.86 11.32 8.54
N ALA A 63 0.63 10.81 8.38
CA ALA A 63 -0.04 10.74 7.09
C ALA A 63 -0.23 12.12 6.46
N ASP A 64 -0.67 13.10 7.23
CA ASP A 64 -0.89 14.48 6.74
C ASP A 64 0.40 15.15 6.29
N ALA A 65 1.49 14.94 7.01
CA ALA A 65 2.80 15.47 6.65
C ALA A 65 3.27 14.87 5.33
N LEU A 66 3.13 13.56 5.15
CA LEU A 66 3.46 12.89 3.90
C LEU A 66 2.58 13.38 2.74
N LYS A 67 1.28 13.51 2.98
CA LYS A 67 0.33 14.01 1.97
C LYS A 67 0.70 15.40 1.46
N LYS A 68 1.18 16.28 2.33
CA LYS A 68 1.68 17.61 1.93
C LYS A 68 2.85 17.51 0.97
N GLN A 69 3.76 16.58 1.19
CA GLN A 69 4.90 16.36 0.29
C GLN A 69 4.44 15.83 -1.07
N LEU A 70 3.42 14.97 -1.08
CA LEU A 70 2.82 14.47 -2.32
C LEU A 70 2.10 15.59 -3.07
N ALA A 71 1.37 16.44 -2.37
CA ALA A 71 0.69 17.61 -2.95
C ALA A 71 1.69 18.60 -3.57
N ALA A 72 2.91 18.67 -3.06
CA ALA A 72 3.99 19.47 -3.63
C ALA A 72 4.57 18.88 -4.93
N GLY A 73 4.11 17.71 -5.36
CA GLY A 73 4.51 17.09 -6.63
C GLY A 73 5.82 16.31 -6.56
N LYS A 74 6.28 15.96 -5.37
CA LYS A 74 7.54 15.20 -5.20
C LYS A 74 7.42 13.79 -5.77
N GLY A 75 8.46 13.36 -6.46
CA GLY A 75 8.60 12.00 -6.97
C GLY A 75 9.03 11.01 -5.89
N ASP A 76 9.08 9.72 -6.25
CA ASP A 76 9.39 8.64 -5.31
C ASP A 76 10.74 8.84 -4.60
N GLY A 77 11.78 9.18 -5.34
CA GLY A 77 13.13 9.40 -4.77
C GLY A 77 13.15 10.58 -3.80
N GLU A 78 12.48 11.66 -4.12
CA GLU A 78 12.37 12.84 -3.26
C GLU A 78 11.59 12.54 -1.98
N ILE A 79 10.52 11.75 -2.09
CA ILE A 79 9.75 11.29 -0.94
C ILE A 79 10.60 10.40 -0.04
N LEU A 80 11.36 9.48 -0.61
CA LEU A 80 12.24 8.61 0.17
C LEU A 80 13.28 9.43 0.94
N GLN A 81 13.89 10.42 0.30
CA GLN A 81 14.82 11.35 0.95
C GLN A 81 14.14 12.13 2.09
N TRP A 82 12.91 12.58 1.85
CA TRP A 82 12.15 13.29 2.88
C TRP A 82 11.85 12.38 4.08
N ILE A 83 11.48 11.12 3.84
CA ILE A 83 11.27 10.13 4.90
C ILE A 83 12.56 9.92 5.70
N ASP A 84 13.68 9.68 5.02
CA ASP A 84 14.97 9.49 5.68
C ASP A 84 15.34 10.66 6.60
N LYS A 85 15.00 11.88 6.19
CA LYS A 85 15.30 13.09 6.94
C LYS A 85 14.35 13.32 8.12
N ASN A 86 13.07 12.97 7.98
CA ASN A 86 12.00 13.35 8.91
C ASN A 86 11.46 12.20 9.76
N ALA A 87 11.81 10.96 9.46
CA ALA A 87 11.36 9.81 10.23
C ALA A 87 11.83 9.87 11.68
N LYS A 88 10.93 9.65 12.62
CA LYS A 88 11.25 9.57 14.05
C LYS A 88 12.07 8.34 14.39
N HIS A 89 11.83 7.26 13.65
CA HIS A 89 12.49 5.98 13.85
C HIS A 89 13.42 5.70 12.66
N LYS A 90 14.71 5.95 12.86
CA LYS A 90 15.73 5.62 11.86
C LYS A 90 15.97 4.13 11.85
N ARG A 91 15.65 3.48 10.74
CA ARG A 91 15.76 2.03 10.60
C ARG A 91 17.00 1.65 9.83
N THR A 92 17.67 0.59 10.27
CA THR A 92 18.79 0.00 9.54
C THR A 92 18.28 -0.77 8.33
N GLU A 93 19.15 -1.04 7.37
CA GLU A 93 18.81 -1.88 6.22
C GLU A 93 18.26 -3.25 6.65
N ALA A 94 18.90 -3.88 7.63
CA ALA A 94 18.45 -5.17 8.16
C ALA A 94 17.04 -5.10 8.77
N GLU A 95 16.74 -4.04 9.53
CA GLU A 95 15.39 -3.82 10.08
C GLU A 95 14.35 -3.62 8.98
N ILE A 96 14.67 -2.87 7.93
CA ILE A 96 13.77 -2.63 6.80
C ILE A 96 13.48 -3.93 6.06
N VAL A 97 14.50 -4.72 5.77
CA VAL A 97 14.36 -6.03 5.10
C VAL A 97 13.50 -6.98 5.94
N ALA A 98 13.76 -7.07 7.25
CA ALA A 98 13.00 -7.92 8.14
C ALA A 98 11.52 -7.49 8.25
N TRP A 99 11.27 -6.20 8.37
CA TRP A 99 9.92 -5.65 8.41
C TRP A 99 9.16 -5.93 7.10
N SER A 100 9.79 -5.71 5.97
CA SER A 100 9.17 -5.94 4.65
C SER A 100 8.84 -7.43 4.45
N ALA A 101 9.75 -8.32 4.83
CA ALA A 101 9.51 -9.76 4.78
C ALA A 101 8.35 -10.18 5.70
N HIS A 102 8.30 -9.63 6.91
CA HIS A 102 7.20 -9.85 7.85
C HIS A 102 5.85 -9.41 7.24
N CYS A 103 5.79 -8.23 6.62
CA CYS A 103 4.58 -7.73 5.97
C CYS A 103 4.11 -8.64 4.82
N GLU A 104 5.04 -9.15 4.02
CA GLU A 104 4.72 -10.05 2.91
C GLU A 104 4.13 -11.39 3.39
N LEU A 105 4.51 -11.85 4.58
CA LEU A 105 4.07 -13.13 5.14
C LEU A 105 2.82 -13.01 6.01
N ARG A 106 2.36 -11.80 6.29
CA ARG A 106 1.19 -11.61 7.16
C ARG A 106 -0.05 -12.25 6.57
N ALA A 107 -0.72 -13.03 7.42
CA ALA A 107 -1.98 -13.70 7.12
C ALA A 107 -2.98 -13.41 8.26
N PRO A 108 -4.28 -13.70 8.07
CA PRO A 108 -5.26 -13.56 9.16
C PRO A 108 -4.85 -14.37 10.39
N ALA A 109 -4.88 -13.72 11.55
CA ALA A 109 -4.34 -14.29 12.80
C ALA A 109 -5.40 -14.70 13.83
N ASP A 110 -6.65 -14.27 13.64
CA ASP A 110 -7.77 -14.57 14.54
C ASP A 110 -8.99 -15.06 13.74
N THR A 111 -10.02 -15.50 14.45
CA THR A 111 -11.24 -16.06 13.83
C THR A 111 -11.95 -15.02 12.97
N GLU A 112 -12.13 -13.82 13.49
CA GLU A 112 -12.83 -12.73 12.78
C GLU A 112 -12.14 -12.36 11.47
N SER A 113 -10.84 -12.16 11.49
CA SER A 113 -10.07 -11.82 10.29
C SER A 113 -9.99 -12.99 9.30
N ARG A 114 -9.99 -14.24 9.77
CA ARG A 114 -10.06 -15.42 8.89
C ARG A 114 -11.42 -15.51 8.19
N GLU A 115 -12.51 -15.24 8.89
CA GLU A 115 -13.84 -15.19 8.30
C GLU A 115 -13.95 -14.11 7.23
N PHE A 116 -13.51 -12.89 7.54
CA PHE A 116 -13.48 -11.79 6.59
C PHE A 116 -12.64 -12.13 5.34
N PHE A 117 -11.44 -12.66 5.56
CA PHE A 117 -10.55 -13.06 4.47
C PHE A 117 -11.19 -14.11 3.57
N HIS A 118 -11.80 -15.12 4.18
CA HIS A 118 -12.46 -16.19 3.44
C HIS A 118 -13.64 -15.66 2.61
N GLU A 119 -14.47 -14.81 3.17
CA GLU A 119 -15.60 -14.18 2.47
C GLU A 119 -15.12 -13.40 1.24
N GLU A 120 -14.10 -12.58 1.39
CA GLU A 120 -13.53 -11.82 0.28
C GLU A 120 -12.87 -12.72 -0.77
N HIS A 121 -12.14 -13.74 -0.34
CA HIS A 121 -11.50 -14.71 -1.23
C HIS A 121 -12.54 -15.46 -2.08
N VAL A 122 -13.59 -15.99 -1.46
CA VAL A 122 -14.66 -16.72 -2.15
C VAL A 122 -15.39 -15.83 -3.15
N LYS A 123 -15.62 -14.58 -2.79
CA LYS A 123 -16.27 -13.58 -3.64
C LYS A 123 -15.44 -13.26 -4.89
N LEU A 124 -14.13 -13.19 -4.76
CA LEU A 124 -13.22 -12.80 -5.85
C LEU A 124 -12.80 -13.99 -6.73
N ALA A 125 -12.42 -15.10 -6.12
CA ALA A 125 -11.84 -16.25 -6.82
C ALA A 125 -12.02 -17.55 -6.03
N PRO A 126 -13.23 -18.13 -5.97
CA PRO A 126 -13.52 -19.29 -5.10
C PRO A 126 -12.72 -20.55 -5.43
N LYS A 127 -12.18 -20.63 -6.65
CA LYS A 127 -11.40 -21.78 -7.10
C LYS A 127 -9.89 -21.64 -6.91
N ARG A 128 -9.44 -20.46 -6.49
CA ARG A 128 -8.02 -20.20 -6.21
C ARG A 128 -7.71 -20.64 -4.79
N GLU A 129 -6.79 -21.59 -4.64
CA GLU A 129 -6.38 -22.13 -3.34
C GLU A 129 -5.05 -21.54 -2.85
N ASP A 130 -4.42 -20.70 -3.66
CA ASP A 130 -3.12 -20.11 -3.40
C ASP A 130 -3.18 -18.72 -2.73
N ILE A 131 -4.36 -18.30 -2.31
CA ILE A 131 -4.56 -16.99 -1.67
C ILE A 131 -4.49 -17.18 -0.14
N ALA A 132 -3.37 -16.81 0.45
CA ALA A 132 -3.09 -17.09 1.86
C ALA A 132 -2.73 -15.85 2.69
N THR A 133 -2.10 -14.84 2.09
CA THR A 133 -1.64 -13.64 2.79
C THR A 133 -2.50 -12.42 2.45
N TRP A 134 -2.42 -11.39 3.29
CA TRP A 134 -3.11 -10.13 3.02
C TRP A 134 -2.66 -9.50 1.69
N PHE A 135 -1.39 -9.63 1.33
CA PHE A 135 -0.89 -9.13 0.03
C PHE A 135 -1.46 -9.92 -1.13
N ASP A 136 -1.60 -11.25 -0.98
CA ASP A 136 -2.26 -12.08 -1.99
C ASP A 136 -3.69 -11.60 -2.24
N LEU A 137 -4.44 -11.32 -1.18
CA LEU A 137 -5.83 -10.86 -1.28
C LEU A 137 -5.93 -9.50 -1.97
N LEU A 138 -5.04 -8.57 -1.64
CA LEU A 138 -5.01 -7.26 -2.27
C LEU A 138 -4.68 -7.33 -3.76
N ASP A 139 -3.69 -8.13 -4.13
CA ASP A 139 -3.33 -8.32 -5.55
C ASP A 139 -4.46 -8.97 -6.32
N LEU A 140 -5.14 -9.95 -5.73
CA LEU A 140 -6.31 -10.59 -6.33
C LEU A 140 -7.46 -9.60 -6.52
N ASP A 141 -7.76 -8.80 -5.51
CA ASP A 141 -8.81 -7.78 -5.56
C ASP A 141 -8.53 -6.74 -6.66
N ASP A 142 -7.30 -6.25 -6.74
CA ASP A 142 -6.89 -5.33 -7.80
C ASP A 142 -7.08 -5.94 -9.19
N TYR A 143 -6.66 -7.19 -9.35
CA TYR A 143 -6.75 -7.90 -10.62
C TYR A 143 -8.20 -8.08 -11.08
N VAL A 144 -9.07 -8.53 -10.19
CA VAL A 144 -10.49 -8.78 -10.51
C VAL A 144 -11.25 -7.46 -10.72
N THR A 145 -10.98 -6.45 -9.90
CA THR A 145 -11.64 -5.14 -9.97
C THR A 145 -11.44 -4.48 -11.34
N PHE A 146 -10.28 -4.68 -11.97
CA PHE A 146 -9.96 -4.07 -13.27
C PHE A 146 -10.12 -5.07 -14.43
N GLY A 147 -10.98 -6.06 -14.29
CA GLY A 147 -11.43 -6.94 -15.38
C GLY A 147 -10.67 -8.25 -15.52
N GLY A 148 -9.75 -8.56 -14.61
CA GLY A 148 -9.08 -9.85 -14.58
C GLY A 148 -10.02 -10.98 -14.18
N LYS A 149 -9.73 -12.18 -14.67
CA LYS A 149 -10.46 -13.41 -14.34
C LYS A 149 -9.54 -14.33 -13.55
N ALA A 150 -10.02 -14.75 -12.40
CA ALA A 150 -9.25 -15.60 -11.50
C ALA A 150 -10.06 -16.85 -11.08
#